data_d3a4ae330309b64923c966d53f7c3936
#
_entry.id   d3a4ae330309b64923c966d53f7c3936
#
_cell.length_a   1.000
_cell.length_b   1.000
_cell.length_c   1.000
_cell.angle_alpha   90.00
_cell.angle_beta   90.00
_cell.angle_gamma   90.00
#
_symmetry.space_group_name_H-M   'P 1'
#
loop_
_entity.id
_entity.type
_entity.pdbx_description
1 polymer ?
#
loop_
_entity_poly.entity_id
_entity_poly.type
_entity_poly.pdbx_seq_one_letter_code
_entity_poly.pdbx_strand_id
1 'polypeptide(L)'
;GVFANYECWFDLGADIVIGNKCNIAMKVTFMNSDHDVTDSERRAGMYHPKPIIVGDGCWIGANSLIMPGVTIGNGVVIAAGSVVTKDCESDCLYGGVPAKKIKEL
;
A
#
# COMPACT_ATOMS: atom_id res chain seq x y z
N GLY A 1 8.41 -1.86 -16.70
CA GLY A 1 9.04 -2.26 -15.46
C GLY A 1 8.63 -1.43 -14.26
N VAL A 2 9.19 -1.77 -13.16
CA VAL A 2 8.97 -1.10 -11.88
C VAL A 2 10.28 -0.47 -11.43
N PHE A 3 10.22 0.78 -10.98
CA PHE A 3 11.35 1.41 -10.31
C PHE A 3 11.01 1.56 -8.82
N ALA A 4 11.81 0.94 -7.96
CA ALA A 4 11.72 1.11 -6.52
C ALA A 4 13.00 1.76 -6.00
N ASN A 5 12.86 2.88 -5.30
CA ASN A 5 13.97 3.60 -4.73
C ASN A 5 14.50 2.89 -3.46
N TYR A 6 15.50 3.44 -2.80
CA TYR A 6 16.18 2.77 -1.70
C TYR A 6 15.31 2.66 -0.44
N GLU A 7 15.66 1.68 0.40
CA GLU A 7 15.02 1.41 1.70
C GLU A 7 13.53 1.12 1.62
N CYS A 8 13.05 0.57 0.50
CA CYS A 8 11.69 0.04 0.44
C CYS A 8 11.62 -1.30 1.14
N TRP A 9 10.50 -1.55 1.82
CA TRP A 9 10.26 -2.79 2.54
C TRP A 9 9.07 -3.52 1.95
N PHE A 10 9.28 -4.80 1.67
CA PHE A 10 8.24 -5.69 1.13
C PHE A 10 8.04 -6.83 2.12
N ASP A 11 6.94 -6.79 2.86
CA ASP A 11 6.56 -7.86 3.76
C ASP A 11 6.01 -9.03 2.93
N LEU A 12 6.57 -10.21 3.11
CA LEU A 12 6.26 -11.36 2.27
C LEU A 12 5.36 -12.39 2.96
N GLY A 13 4.49 -11.96 3.86
CA GLY A 13 3.49 -12.82 4.47
C GLY A 13 2.43 -13.29 3.47
N ALA A 14 2.16 -12.49 2.44
CA ALA A 14 1.30 -12.81 1.31
C ALA A 14 1.89 -12.18 0.04
N ASP A 15 1.24 -12.37 -1.10
CA ASP A 15 1.72 -11.83 -2.37
C ASP A 15 1.68 -10.30 -2.39
N ILE A 16 2.68 -9.72 -3.02
CA ILE A 16 2.69 -8.31 -3.41
C ILE A 16 2.86 -8.28 -4.92
N VAL A 17 1.84 -7.76 -5.61
CA VAL A 17 1.84 -7.67 -7.07
C VAL A 17 1.87 -6.19 -7.44
N ILE A 18 2.88 -5.81 -8.22
CA ILE A 18 3.06 -4.44 -8.69
C ILE A 18 3.06 -4.46 -10.21
N GLY A 19 2.17 -3.68 -10.80
CA GLY A 19 2.03 -3.57 -12.25
C GLY A 19 3.21 -2.87 -12.91
N ASN A 20 3.12 -2.68 -14.22
CA ASN A 20 4.18 -2.08 -15.01
C ASN A 20 4.23 -0.57 -14.88
N LYS A 21 5.41 0.02 -15.13
CA LYS A 21 5.64 1.47 -15.16
C LYS A 21 5.29 2.18 -13.84
N CYS A 22 5.47 1.47 -12.73
CA CYS A 22 5.28 2.07 -11.41
C CYS A 22 6.60 2.67 -10.91
N ASN A 23 6.48 3.81 -10.23
CA ASN A 23 7.58 4.41 -9.50
C ASN A 23 7.25 4.38 -8.00
N ILE A 24 8.11 3.74 -7.24
CA ILE A 24 7.98 3.64 -5.79
C ILE A 24 9.12 4.46 -5.19
N ALA A 25 8.78 5.51 -4.49
CA ALA A 25 9.77 6.39 -3.87
C ALA A 25 10.45 5.70 -2.68
N MET A 26 11.41 6.38 -2.10
CA MET A 26 12.21 5.81 -0.99
C MET A 26 11.37 5.54 0.26
N LYS A 27 11.75 4.52 1.00
CA LYS A 27 11.17 4.17 2.30
C LYS A 27 9.68 3.89 2.28
N VAL A 28 9.16 3.41 1.17
CA VAL A 28 7.80 2.90 1.09
C VAL A 28 7.75 1.50 1.69
N THR A 29 6.74 1.24 2.50
CA THR A 29 6.54 -0.07 3.12
C THR A 29 5.25 -0.69 2.60
N PHE A 30 5.36 -1.91 2.10
CA PHE A 30 4.21 -2.76 1.78
C PHE A 30 4.08 -3.78 2.89
N MET A 31 3.10 -3.60 3.77
CA MET A 31 2.87 -4.46 4.91
C MET A 31 1.63 -5.30 4.67
N ASN A 32 1.79 -6.60 4.49
CA ASN A 32 0.65 -7.50 4.27
C ASN A 32 0.38 -8.45 5.42
N SER A 33 1.16 -8.39 6.49
CA SER A 33 0.92 -9.14 7.71
C SER A 33 -0.20 -8.49 8.52
N ASP A 34 -1.13 -9.30 8.98
CA ASP A 34 -2.25 -8.89 9.80
C ASP A 34 -2.57 -9.98 10.81
N HIS A 35 -3.27 -9.64 11.86
CA HIS A 35 -3.68 -10.55 12.92
C HIS A 35 -5.14 -10.32 13.28
N ASP A 36 -5.82 -11.34 13.76
CA ASP A 36 -7.09 -11.20 14.45
C ASP A 36 -6.87 -10.36 15.71
N VAL A 37 -7.81 -9.48 16.01
CA VAL A 37 -7.74 -8.57 17.16
C VAL A 37 -8.91 -8.78 18.13
N THR A 38 -9.58 -9.91 18.04
CA THR A 38 -10.82 -10.17 18.77
C THR A 38 -10.59 -10.51 20.22
N ASP A 39 -9.43 -11.05 20.58
CA ASP A 39 -9.09 -11.39 21.95
C ASP A 39 -8.39 -10.22 22.65
N SER A 40 -9.05 -9.68 23.67
CA SER A 40 -8.53 -8.53 24.41
C SER A 40 -7.26 -8.83 25.21
N GLU A 41 -6.99 -10.09 25.50
CA GLU A 41 -5.77 -10.49 26.20
C GLU A 41 -4.60 -10.76 25.25
N ARG A 42 -4.91 -10.90 23.96
CA ARG A 42 -3.91 -11.10 22.91
C ARG A 42 -4.39 -10.52 21.59
N ARG A 43 -4.24 -9.22 21.41
CA ARG A 43 -4.73 -8.52 20.22
C ARG A 43 -4.04 -8.99 18.94
N ALA A 44 -2.76 -9.34 18.98
CA ALA A 44 -2.10 -9.98 17.86
C ALA A 44 -2.42 -11.49 17.88
N GLY A 45 -3.63 -11.81 17.51
CA GLY A 45 -4.14 -13.19 17.51
C GLY A 45 -3.68 -13.99 16.30
N MET A 46 -4.61 -14.77 15.71
CA MET A 46 -4.29 -15.58 14.55
C MET A 46 -3.76 -14.74 13.40
N TYR A 47 -2.68 -15.20 12.78
CA TYR A 47 -2.02 -14.52 11.67
C TYR A 47 -2.83 -14.66 10.39
N HIS A 48 -3.19 -13.53 9.78
CA HIS A 48 -3.96 -13.44 8.54
C HIS A 48 -3.28 -12.51 7.54
N PRO A 49 -2.25 -12.94 6.84
CA PRO A 49 -1.65 -12.10 5.81
C PRO A 49 -2.63 -11.91 4.65
N LYS A 50 -2.65 -10.71 4.08
CA LYS A 50 -3.52 -10.36 2.96
C LYS A 50 -2.72 -9.74 1.83
N PRO A 51 -2.93 -10.16 0.58
CA PRO A 51 -2.15 -9.67 -0.54
C PRO A 51 -2.37 -8.17 -0.79
N ILE A 52 -1.33 -7.53 -1.34
CA ILE A 52 -1.39 -6.16 -1.81
C ILE A 52 -1.23 -6.17 -3.31
N ILE A 53 -2.08 -5.43 -4.01
CA ILE A 53 -2.07 -5.35 -5.47
C ILE A 53 -1.96 -3.88 -5.85
N VAL A 54 -0.98 -3.55 -6.68
CA VAL A 54 -0.78 -2.22 -7.26
C VAL A 54 -0.92 -2.34 -8.76
N GLY A 55 -1.78 -1.54 -9.34
CA GLY A 55 -2.00 -1.50 -10.78
C GLY A 55 -0.83 -0.89 -11.55
N ASP A 56 -1.04 -0.64 -12.85
CA ASP A 56 -0.03 -0.08 -13.73
C ASP A 56 0.09 1.43 -13.58
N GLY A 57 1.27 1.97 -13.82
CA GLY A 57 1.50 3.40 -13.94
C GLY A 57 1.36 4.21 -12.65
N CYS A 58 1.46 3.57 -11.50
CA CYS A 58 1.31 4.23 -10.21
C CYS A 58 2.59 4.93 -9.75
N TRP A 59 2.42 6.00 -9.00
CA TRP A 59 3.50 6.67 -8.29
C TRP A 59 3.19 6.68 -6.80
N ILE A 60 3.99 5.98 -6.02
CA ILE A 60 3.83 5.91 -4.56
C ILE A 60 4.89 6.78 -3.91
N GLY A 61 4.42 7.83 -3.23
CA GLY A 61 5.28 8.83 -2.60
C GLY A 61 6.08 8.30 -1.41
N ALA A 62 7.18 8.96 -1.11
CA ALA A 62 8.14 8.54 -0.08
C ALA A 62 7.49 8.37 1.29
N ASN A 63 7.97 7.40 2.05
CA ASN A 63 7.53 7.12 3.42
C ASN A 63 6.06 6.71 3.54
N SER A 64 5.42 6.32 2.45
CA SER A 64 4.06 5.79 2.51
C SER A 64 4.05 4.37 3.04
N LEU A 65 2.95 4.01 3.70
CA LEU A 65 2.68 2.67 4.20
C LEU A 65 1.44 2.13 3.52
N ILE A 66 1.58 1.02 2.85
CA ILE A 66 0.45 0.32 2.21
C ILE A 66 0.07 -0.85 3.09
N MET A 67 -1.18 -0.88 3.53
CA MET A 67 -1.67 -1.81 4.53
C MET A 67 -2.18 -3.13 3.91
N PRO A 68 -2.34 -4.18 4.74
CA PRO A 68 -2.77 -5.50 4.25
C PRO A 68 -4.08 -5.45 3.47
N GLY A 69 -4.11 -6.18 2.37
CA GLY A 69 -5.34 -6.37 1.58
C GLY A 69 -5.72 -5.22 0.65
N VAL A 70 -4.90 -4.17 0.57
CA VAL A 70 -5.19 -3.00 -0.26
C VAL A 70 -4.94 -3.31 -1.73
N THR A 71 -5.89 -2.90 -2.57
CA THR A 71 -5.74 -2.85 -4.02
C THR A 71 -5.69 -1.40 -4.47
N ILE A 72 -4.60 -1.03 -5.12
CA ILE A 72 -4.41 0.30 -5.72
C ILE A 72 -4.65 0.15 -7.22
N GLY A 73 -5.59 0.90 -7.76
CA GLY A 73 -5.93 0.86 -9.17
C GLY A 73 -4.82 1.39 -10.08
N ASN A 74 -5.07 1.44 -11.38
CA ASN A 74 -4.09 1.94 -12.36
C ASN A 74 -3.96 3.46 -12.27
N GLY A 75 -2.77 3.99 -12.54
CA GLY A 75 -2.55 5.44 -12.64
C GLY A 75 -2.79 6.20 -11.35
N VAL A 76 -2.65 5.57 -10.21
CA VAL A 76 -2.86 6.20 -8.90
C VAL A 76 -1.59 6.89 -8.44
N VAL A 77 -1.73 8.06 -7.86
CA VAL A 77 -0.65 8.74 -7.13
C VAL A 77 -0.98 8.71 -5.64
N ILE A 78 -0.04 8.25 -4.85
CA ILE A 78 -0.11 8.29 -3.39
C ILE A 78 0.85 9.39 -2.91
N ALA A 79 0.33 10.38 -2.21
CA ALA A 79 1.14 11.45 -1.65
C ALA A 79 2.10 10.93 -0.59
N ALA A 80 3.27 11.54 -0.49
CA ALA A 80 4.30 11.14 0.48
C ALA A 80 3.75 11.11 1.91
N GLY A 81 4.21 10.16 2.71
CA GLY A 81 3.84 10.04 4.10
C GLY A 81 2.42 9.55 4.35
N SER A 82 1.77 8.97 3.35
CA SER A 82 0.40 8.47 3.49
C SER A 82 0.36 7.08 4.11
N VAL A 83 -0.75 6.78 4.77
CA VAL A 83 -1.07 5.41 5.23
C VAL A 83 -2.33 4.96 4.50
N VAL A 84 -2.14 4.06 3.53
CA VAL A 84 -3.23 3.58 2.68
C VAL A 84 -3.87 2.36 3.32
N THR A 85 -5.10 2.53 3.79
CA THR A 85 -5.84 1.50 4.54
C THR A 85 -7.00 0.90 3.74
N LYS A 86 -7.36 1.50 2.61
CA LYS A 86 -8.48 1.08 1.76
C LYS A 86 -8.07 1.10 0.31
N ASP A 87 -8.83 0.42 -0.52
CA ASP A 87 -8.61 0.39 -1.96
C ASP A 87 -8.65 1.79 -2.56
N CYS A 88 -7.84 2.01 -3.59
CA CYS A 88 -7.75 3.27 -4.30
C CYS A 88 -8.28 3.11 -5.73
N GLU A 89 -9.20 3.99 -6.13
CA GLU A 89 -9.72 4.03 -7.49
C GLU A 89 -8.64 4.46 -8.48
N SER A 90 -8.70 3.91 -9.69
CA SER A 90 -7.78 4.28 -10.78
C SER A 90 -7.84 5.78 -11.08
N ASP A 91 -6.71 6.30 -11.54
CA ASP A 91 -6.58 7.67 -12.04
C ASP A 91 -6.95 8.74 -11.01
N CYS A 92 -6.59 8.53 -9.77
CA CYS A 92 -6.84 9.44 -8.66
C CYS A 92 -5.59 9.69 -7.83
N LEU A 93 -5.58 10.83 -7.16
CA LEU A 93 -4.60 11.18 -6.13
C LEU A 93 -5.19 10.90 -4.75
N TYR A 94 -4.48 10.12 -3.97
CA TYR A 94 -4.81 9.83 -2.57
C TYR A 94 -3.72 10.35 -1.66
N GLY A 95 -4.09 10.78 -0.47
CA GLY A 95 -3.10 11.21 0.52
C GLY A 95 -3.65 11.32 1.93
N GLY A 96 -2.75 11.33 2.89
CA GLY A 96 -3.07 11.52 4.31
C GLY A 96 -2.97 10.25 5.14
N VAL A 97 -3.30 10.38 6.42
CA VAL A 97 -3.30 9.31 7.42
C VAL A 97 -4.65 9.32 8.16
N PRO A 98 -5.57 8.42 7.85
CA PRO A 98 -5.56 7.48 6.73
C PRO A 98 -5.68 8.21 5.39
N ALA A 99 -5.16 7.60 4.34
CA ALA A 99 -5.22 8.18 3.00
C ALA A 99 -6.65 8.24 2.48
N LYS A 100 -6.99 9.37 1.89
CA LYS A 100 -8.30 9.62 1.27
C LYS A 100 -8.11 10.20 -0.12
N LYS A 101 -9.10 10.01 -0.97
CA LYS A 101 -9.12 10.59 -2.31
C LYS A 101 -9.08 12.11 -2.22
N ILE A 102 -8.10 12.72 -2.86
CA ILE A 102 -7.92 14.17 -2.92
C ILE A 102 -8.57 14.71 -4.18
N LYS A 103 -8.30 14.07 -5.33
CA LYS A 103 -8.87 14.46 -6.61
C LYS A 103 -8.70 13.39 -7.67
N GLU A 104 -9.41 13.52 -8.76
CA GLU A 104 -9.19 12.78 -9.99
C GLU A 104 -8.04 13.42 -10.79
N LEU A 105 -7.31 12.59 -11.50
CA LEU A 105 -6.18 13.03 -12.33
C LEU A 105 -6.54 13.04 -13.81
#